data_24256928bd4e553c3dcf24181f64a7bb
#
_entry.id   24256928bd4e553c3dcf24181f64a7bb
#
_cell.length_a   1.000
_cell.length_b   1.000
_cell.length_c   1.000
_cell.angle_alpha   90.00
_cell.angle_beta   90.00
_cell.angle_gamma   90.00
#
_symmetry.space_group_name_H-M   'P 1'
#
loop_
_entity.id
_entity.type
_entity.pdbx_description
1 polymer ?
#
loop_
_entity_poly.entity_id
_entity_poly.type
_entity_poly.pdbx_seq_one_letter_code
_entity_poly.pdbx_strand_id
1 'polypeptide(L)'
;MRTSDLPSFEAPPVSETLLGVEFAPLARWRIPHFGLFWHLIRDEYPRCDVKPSLAPQDEVFGEQSVPPLARRIQLEFLQQPEVRCWFQDSGESRLLQVQSDRFIHNWRKQPSLDVYPRYGQVRSRFETEWMRFQEFLAAEKLGPATVAQCEVTYVNHFERGREWASLSDLSKVVTFWNGTSATHPDPESVETVMSFVRGSTRLRVQLQHAMRRDLAEIVSFSLSARGRPGGGQPKHILQWMDEARSWIVNSFAELTTPAMHQLWKRRS
;
A
#
# COMPACT_ATOMS: atom_id res chain seq x y z
N MET A 1 14.10 0.79 18.29
CA MET A 1 13.56 2.17 18.27
C MET A 1 12.17 2.14 18.90
N ARG A 2 11.88 2.97 19.87
CA ARG A 2 10.54 3.05 20.45
C ARG A 2 9.61 3.75 19.43
N THR A 3 8.36 3.33 19.33
CA THR A 3 7.36 3.94 18.40
C THR A 3 7.11 5.43 18.65
N SER A 4 7.56 5.97 19.79
CA SER A 4 7.47 7.38 20.15
C SER A 4 8.43 8.32 19.38
N ASP A 5 9.44 7.77 18.70
CA ASP A 5 10.51 8.57 18.06
C ASP A 5 10.34 8.67 16.53
N LEU A 6 9.22 8.15 15.99
CA LEU A 6 8.97 8.20 14.55
C LEU A 6 8.39 9.56 14.14
N PRO A 7 8.82 10.10 12.96
CA PRO A 7 8.22 11.29 12.41
C PRO A 7 6.70 11.21 12.37
N SER A 8 6.04 12.24 12.86
CA SER A 8 4.59 12.34 12.83
C SER A 8 4.13 13.73 12.40
N PHE A 9 2.99 13.79 11.70
CA PHE A 9 2.45 15.01 11.14
C PHE A 9 0.99 15.17 11.58
N GLU A 10 0.56 16.38 11.91
CA GLU A 10 -0.83 16.65 12.28
C GLU A 10 -1.77 16.49 11.08
N ALA A 11 -1.38 17.05 9.94
CA ALA A 11 -2.12 17.04 8.68
C ALA A 11 -1.33 16.36 7.56
N PRO A 12 -1.04 15.04 7.65
CA PRO A 12 -0.26 14.35 6.63
C PRO A 12 -1.03 14.27 5.30
N PRO A 13 -0.34 14.30 4.15
CA PRO A 13 -0.97 14.22 2.84
C PRO A 13 -1.40 12.78 2.46
N VAL A 14 -1.53 11.90 3.45
CA VAL A 14 -1.88 10.48 3.25
C VAL A 14 -3.28 10.37 2.65
N SER A 15 -3.38 9.72 1.51
CA SER A 15 -4.63 9.42 0.80
C SER A 15 -5.05 7.96 0.91
N GLU A 16 -4.09 7.05 1.07
CA GLU A 16 -4.35 5.61 1.26
C GLU A 16 -3.26 4.97 2.10
N THR A 17 -3.65 4.00 2.93
CA THR A 17 -2.73 3.05 3.56
C THR A 17 -3.18 1.63 3.26
N LEU A 18 -2.22 0.74 3.02
CA LEU A 18 -2.45 -0.66 2.72
C LEU A 18 -1.60 -1.53 3.63
N LEU A 19 -2.22 -2.54 4.23
CA LEU A 19 -1.57 -3.65 4.90
C LEU A 19 -1.99 -4.94 4.21
N GLY A 20 -1.04 -5.74 3.75
CA GLY A 20 -1.31 -6.94 2.98
C GLY A 20 -0.43 -8.11 3.34
N VAL A 21 -0.95 -9.30 3.09
CA VAL A 21 -0.20 -10.56 3.11
C VAL A 21 -0.43 -11.30 1.80
N GLU A 22 0.64 -11.84 1.27
CA GLU A 22 0.64 -12.80 0.17
C GLU A 22 0.99 -14.17 0.75
N PHE A 23 0.29 -15.20 0.28
CA PHE A 23 0.47 -16.56 0.75
C PHE A 23 0.40 -17.54 -0.42
N ALA A 24 0.86 -18.77 -0.21
CA ALA A 24 0.74 -19.80 -1.24
C ALA A 24 -0.72 -19.96 -1.67
N PRO A 25 -1.02 -20.05 -2.99
CA PRO A 25 -2.39 -20.16 -3.49
C PRO A 25 -3.17 -21.26 -2.79
N LEU A 26 -4.37 -20.94 -2.31
CA LEU A 26 -5.26 -21.88 -1.64
C LEU A 26 -5.86 -22.83 -2.67
N ALA A 27 -5.32 -24.03 -2.78
CA ALA A 27 -5.68 -25.01 -3.82
C ALA A 27 -7.17 -25.39 -3.83
N ARG A 28 -7.87 -25.25 -2.69
CA ARG A 28 -9.29 -25.53 -2.54
C ARG A 28 -10.19 -24.30 -2.69
N TRP A 29 -9.59 -23.09 -2.80
CA TRP A 29 -10.36 -21.87 -2.98
C TRP A 29 -11.12 -21.90 -4.31
N ARG A 30 -12.39 -21.50 -4.28
CA ARG A 30 -13.28 -21.40 -5.46
C ARG A 30 -14.14 -20.14 -5.35
N ILE A 31 -14.70 -19.68 -6.44
CA ILE A 31 -15.55 -18.50 -6.51
C ILE A 31 -16.63 -18.43 -5.41
N PRO A 32 -17.37 -19.52 -5.08
CA PRO A 32 -18.36 -19.46 -4.01
C PRO A 32 -17.82 -19.05 -2.63
N HIS A 33 -16.54 -19.31 -2.35
CA HIS A 33 -15.94 -18.96 -1.05
C HIS A 33 -15.85 -17.44 -0.82
N PHE A 34 -15.79 -16.63 -1.89
CA PHE A 34 -15.91 -15.18 -1.75
C PHE A 34 -17.26 -14.77 -1.18
N GLY A 35 -18.35 -15.41 -1.64
CA GLY A 35 -19.70 -15.14 -1.15
C GLY A 35 -19.90 -15.63 0.30
N LEU A 36 -19.34 -16.80 0.64
CA LEU A 36 -19.37 -17.33 2.01
C LEU A 36 -18.59 -16.42 2.97
N PHE A 37 -17.39 -15.98 2.58
CA PHE A 37 -16.63 -15.04 3.39
C PHE A 37 -17.34 -13.70 3.52
N TRP A 38 -17.89 -13.16 2.41
CA TRP A 38 -18.69 -11.93 2.45
C TRP A 38 -19.89 -12.03 3.39
N HIS A 39 -20.57 -13.17 3.42
CA HIS A 39 -21.68 -13.39 4.35
C HIS A 39 -21.29 -13.14 5.82
N LEU A 40 -20.05 -13.45 6.21
CA LEU A 40 -19.54 -13.25 7.58
C LEU A 40 -19.20 -11.79 7.89
N ILE A 41 -18.92 -10.97 6.87
CA ILE A 41 -18.41 -9.60 7.06
C ILE A 41 -19.36 -8.52 6.51
N ARG A 42 -20.47 -8.88 5.87
CA ARG A 42 -21.36 -7.97 5.12
C ARG A 42 -21.98 -6.86 5.97
N ASP A 43 -22.12 -7.06 7.28
CA ASP A 43 -22.64 -6.03 8.18
C ASP A 43 -21.64 -4.86 8.33
N GLU A 44 -20.34 -5.14 8.25
CA GLU A 44 -19.27 -4.15 8.25
C GLU A 44 -18.85 -3.71 6.83
N TYR A 45 -18.98 -4.62 5.85
CA TYR A 45 -18.60 -4.45 4.44
C TYR A 45 -19.76 -4.80 3.51
N PRO A 46 -20.81 -3.97 3.44
CA PRO A 46 -22.03 -4.28 2.70
C PRO A 46 -21.87 -4.33 1.18
N ARG A 47 -20.80 -3.73 0.64
CA ARG A 47 -20.56 -3.70 -0.82
C ARG A 47 -19.53 -4.74 -1.21
N CYS A 48 -19.81 -5.46 -2.31
CA CYS A 48 -18.92 -6.46 -2.88
C CYS A 48 -18.79 -6.26 -4.39
N ASP A 49 -17.56 -6.05 -4.86
CA ASP A 49 -17.22 -5.91 -6.28
C ASP A 49 -16.20 -6.96 -6.70
N VAL A 50 -16.33 -7.45 -7.93
CA VAL A 50 -15.34 -8.33 -8.56
C VAL A 50 -14.37 -7.49 -9.39
N LYS A 51 -13.08 -7.74 -9.21
CA LYS A 51 -11.99 -7.06 -9.93
C LYS A 51 -11.05 -8.11 -10.54
N PRO A 52 -10.27 -7.74 -11.57
CA PRO A 52 -9.17 -8.58 -12.05
C PRO A 52 -8.20 -8.94 -10.92
N SER A 53 -7.61 -10.12 -10.99
CA SER A 53 -6.56 -10.54 -10.05
C SER A 53 -5.35 -9.61 -10.13
N LEU A 54 -4.65 -9.49 -9.01
CA LEU A 54 -3.32 -8.89 -8.98
C LEU A 54 -2.31 -9.94 -9.40
N ALA A 55 -1.43 -9.59 -10.33
CA ALA A 55 -0.32 -10.46 -10.70
C ALA A 55 0.59 -10.73 -9.48
N PRO A 56 1.19 -11.92 -9.39
CA PRO A 56 2.21 -12.21 -8.38
C PRO A 56 3.36 -11.19 -8.45
N GLN A 57 3.80 -10.72 -7.31
CA GLN A 57 4.90 -9.76 -7.19
C GLN A 57 5.94 -10.25 -6.17
N ASP A 58 6.47 -11.44 -6.43
CA ASP A 58 7.50 -12.03 -5.56
C ASP A 58 8.75 -11.15 -5.52
N GLU A 59 9.15 -10.77 -4.32
CA GLU A 59 10.42 -10.08 -4.12
C GLU A 59 11.57 -11.08 -4.11
N VAL A 60 12.54 -10.85 -5.01
CA VAL A 60 13.77 -11.63 -5.09
C VAL A 60 14.91 -10.80 -4.51
N PHE A 61 15.66 -11.38 -3.58
CA PHE A 61 16.78 -10.74 -2.88
C PHE A 61 18.10 -11.47 -3.19
N GLY A 62 19.20 -10.75 -3.07
CA GLY A 62 20.54 -11.26 -3.32
C GLY A 62 21.00 -11.13 -4.78
N GLU A 63 22.01 -11.91 -5.17
CA GLU A 63 22.67 -11.80 -6.48
C GLU A 63 21.75 -12.07 -7.68
N GLN A 64 20.63 -12.74 -7.48
CA GLN A 64 19.64 -13.02 -8.51
C GLN A 64 18.58 -11.92 -8.66
N SER A 65 18.71 -10.81 -7.92
CA SER A 65 17.71 -9.72 -8.02
C SER A 65 17.88 -8.97 -9.34
N VAL A 66 16.96 -9.19 -10.27
CA VAL A 66 16.86 -8.41 -11.50
C VAL A 66 16.14 -7.09 -11.19
N PRO A 67 16.62 -5.94 -11.68
CA PRO A 67 15.92 -4.68 -11.50
C PRO A 67 14.44 -4.79 -11.91
N PRO A 68 13.50 -4.17 -11.17
CA PRO A 68 12.06 -4.28 -11.43
C PRO A 68 11.63 -3.94 -12.87
N LEU A 69 12.38 -3.05 -13.54
CA LEU A 69 12.15 -2.65 -14.95
C LEU A 69 12.50 -3.73 -15.97
N ALA A 70 13.26 -4.77 -15.59
CA ALA A 70 13.67 -5.85 -16.48
C ALA A 70 12.80 -7.12 -16.34
N ARG A 71 11.71 -7.09 -15.59
CA ARG A 71 10.79 -8.23 -15.46
C ARG A 71 10.08 -8.45 -16.78
N ARG A 72 10.27 -9.65 -17.37
CA ARG A 72 9.55 -10.08 -18.57
C ARG A 72 8.06 -10.17 -18.28
N ILE A 73 7.24 -9.66 -19.19
CA ILE A 73 5.80 -9.93 -19.22
C ILE A 73 5.64 -11.40 -19.60
N GLN A 74 5.18 -12.23 -18.69
CA GLN A 74 4.85 -13.62 -18.95
C GLN A 74 3.33 -13.69 -19.17
N LEU A 75 2.92 -13.99 -20.39
CA LEU A 75 1.52 -14.25 -20.73
C LEU A 75 1.22 -15.71 -20.42
N GLU A 76 0.49 -15.96 -19.33
CA GLU A 76 -0.10 -17.26 -19.05
C GLU A 76 -1.58 -17.26 -19.43
N PHE A 77 -1.97 -18.22 -20.27
CA PHE A 77 -3.38 -18.47 -20.58
C PHE A 77 -3.99 -19.29 -19.43
N LEU A 78 -4.68 -18.63 -18.50
CA LEU A 78 -5.40 -19.28 -17.41
C LEU A 78 -6.69 -19.91 -17.94
N GLN A 79 -6.94 -21.17 -17.61
CA GLN A 79 -8.19 -21.87 -17.98
C GLN A 79 -9.41 -21.33 -17.23
N GLN A 80 -9.23 -20.63 -16.11
CA GLN A 80 -10.27 -19.88 -15.41
C GLN A 80 -9.72 -18.52 -15.01
N PRO A 81 -10.50 -17.42 -15.19
CA PRO A 81 -10.06 -16.12 -14.76
C PRO A 81 -9.95 -16.10 -13.23
N GLU A 82 -8.74 -15.89 -12.74
CA GLU A 82 -8.56 -15.57 -11.32
C GLU A 82 -9.20 -14.21 -11.04
N VAL A 83 -10.01 -14.17 -10.00
CA VAL A 83 -10.71 -12.95 -9.59
C VAL A 83 -10.26 -12.52 -8.19
N ARG A 84 -10.37 -11.23 -7.96
CA ARG A 84 -10.22 -10.60 -6.67
C ARG A 84 -11.54 -9.95 -6.28
N CYS A 85 -12.01 -10.21 -5.06
CA CYS A 85 -13.17 -9.50 -4.52
C CYS A 85 -12.73 -8.31 -3.66
N TRP A 86 -13.43 -7.21 -3.85
CA TRP A 86 -13.38 -6.01 -3.04
C TRP A 86 -14.60 -5.97 -2.14
N PHE A 87 -14.39 -5.91 -0.85
CA PHE A 87 -15.44 -5.72 0.16
C PHE A 87 -15.25 -4.34 0.78
N GLN A 88 -16.24 -3.45 0.60
CA GLN A 88 -16.13 -2.06 1.01
C GLN A 88 -17.16 -1.72 2.10
N ASP A 89 -16.75 -0.91 3.06
CA ASP A 89 -17.66 -0.35 4.05
C ASP A 89 -18.61 0.69 3.42
N SER A 90 -19.65 1.08 4.17
CA SER A 90 -20.65 2.05 3.69
C SER A 90 -20.04 3.42 3.39
N GLY A 91 -18.98 3.79 4.10
CA GLY A 91 -18.27 5.07 3.90
C GLY A 91 -17.18 5.02 2.83
N GLU A 92 -16.96 3.86 2.18
CA GLU A 92 -15.91 3.62 1.17
C GLU A 92 -14.47 3.89 1.66
N SER A 93 -14.31 4.09 2.96
CA SER A 93 -13.01 4.38 3.57
C SER A 93 -12.21 3.14 3.92
N ARG A 94 -12.89 2.00 4.12
CA ARG A 94 -12.27 0.71 4.39
C ARG A 94 -12.58 -0.26 3.25
N LEU A 95 -11.55 -0.96 2.83
CA LEU A 95 -11.62 -1.94 1.75
C LEU A 95 -10.83 -3.18 2.14
N LEU A 96 -11.49 -4.35 2.12
CA LEU A 96 -10.82 -5.63 2.09
C LEU A 96 -10.72 -6.14 0.66
N GLN A 97 -9.55 -6.63 0.29
CA GLN A 97 -9.32 -7.28 -0.98
C GLN A 97 -8.90 -8.71 -0.71
N VAL A 98 -9.62 -9.65 -1.28
CA VAL A 98 -9.35 -11.08 -1.12
C VAL A 98 -9.15 -11.71 -2.50
N GLN A 99 -8.12 -12.53 -2.60
CA GLN A 99 -7.76 -13.34 -3.76
C GLN A 99 -7.34 -14.73 -3.26
N SER A 100 -7.19 -15.72 -4.13
CA SER A 100 -6.79 -17.07 -3.76
C SER A 100 -5.42 -17.15 -3.04
N ASP A 101 -4.57 -16.15 -3.22
CA ASP A 101 -3.20 -16.04 -2.72
C ASP A 101 -2.92 -14.76 -1.92
N ARG A 102 -3.95 -13.95 -1.63
CA ARG A 102 -3.72 -12.60 -1.09
C ARG A 102 -4.88 -12.09 -0.25
N PHE A 103 -4.53 -11.42 0.85
CA PHE A 103 -5.46 -10.70 1.71
C PHE A 103 -4.90 -9.29 1.99
N ILE A 104 -5.68 -8.25 1.69
CA ILE A 104 -5.25 -6.85 1.82
C ILE A 104 -6.35 -6.05 2.52
N HIS A 105 -5.95 -5.25 3.50
CA HIS A 105 -6.76 -4.20 4.11
C HIS A 105 -6.26 -2.83 3.66
N ASN A 106 -7.17 -1.99 3.13
CA ASN A 106 -6.90 -0.60 2.80
C ASN A 106 -7.75 0.33 3.66
N TRP A 107 -7.14 1.42 4.09
CA TRP A 107 -7.85 2.65 4.40
C TRP A 107 -7.64 3.64 3.27
N ARG A 108 -8.74 4.32 2.86
CA ARG A 108 -8.74 5.35 1.82
C ARG A 108 -9.37 6.62 2.33
N LYS A 109 -8.74 7.75 2.08
CA LYS A 109 -9.31 9.06 2.33
C LYS A 109 -10.55 9.26 1.46
N GLN A 110 -11.65 9.69 2.08
CA GLN A 110 -12.88 10.09 1.39
C GLN A 110 -13.12 11.58 1.61
N PRO A 111 -13.79 12.28 0.68
CA PRO A 111 -14.07 13.71 0.83
C PRO A 111 -14.86 14.05 2.10
N SER A 112 -15.68 13.12 2.58
CA SER A 112 -16.50 13.24 3.81
C SER A 112 -15.75 12.86 5.09
N LEU A 113 -14.51 12.33 5.00
CA LEU A 113 -13.73 11.81 6.12
C LEU A 113 -12.32 12.40 6.08
N ASP A 114 -12.16 13.57 6.67
CA ASP A 114 -10.91 14.34 6.59
C ASP A 114 -9.76 13.82 7.45
N VAL A 115 -10.01 12.82 8.31
CA VAL A 115 -9.01 12.42 9.31
C VAL A 115 -8.43 11.05 9.01
N TYR A 116 -7.13 11.01 8.76
CA TYR A 116 -6.36 9.77 8.72
C TYR A 116 -6.42 9.07 10.10
N PRO A 117 -6.91 7.80 10.20
CA PRO A 117 -7.18 7.12 11.47
C PRO A 117 -5.92 6.75 12.24
N ARG A 118 -4.73 7.02 11.69
CA ARG A 118 -3.42 6.63 12.21
C ARG A 118 -3.16 5.12 12.09
N TYR A 119 -1.89 4.81 11.98
CA TYR A 119 -1.43 3.43 11.77
C TYR A 119 -1.95 2.44 12.81
N GLY A 120 -1.97 2.81 14.09
CA GLY A 120 -2.41 1.90 15.14
C GLY A 120 -3.82 1.37 14.94
N GLN A 121 -4.74 2.22 14.46
CA GLN A 121 -6.12 1.80 14.16
C GLN A 121 -6.19 0.94 12.90
N VAL A 122 -5.46 1.31 11.83
CA VAL A 122 -5.39 0.52 10.59
C VAL A 122 -4.81 -0.87 10.87
N ARG A 123 -3.73 -0.93 11.65
CA ARG A 123 -3.08 -2.18 12.05
C ARG A 123 -3.99 -3.08 12.90
N SER A 124 -4.66 -2.51 13.91
CA SER A 124 -5.59 -3.29 14.75
C SER A 124 -6.77 -3.83 13.95
N ARG A 125 -7.26 -3.06 12.99
CA ARG A 125 -8.32 -3.52 12.09
C ARG A 125 -7.83 -4.66 11.19
N PHE A 126 -6.67 -4.49 10.55
CA PHE A 126 -6.06 -5.55 9.75
C PHE A 126 -5.90 -6.85 10.57
N GLU A 127 -5.40 -6.76 11.81
CA GLU A 127 -5.22 -7.91 12.69
C GLU A 127 -6.54 -8.67 12.92
N THR A 128 -7.60 -7.93 13.28
CA THR A 128 -8.94 -8.51 13.50
C THR A 128 -9.48 -9.21 12.25
N GLU A 129 -9.35 -8.57 11.09
CA GLU A 129 -9.89 -9.08 9.84
C GLU A 129 -9.07 -10.25 9.30
N TRP A 130 -7.74 -10.20 9.47
CA TRP A 130 -6.86 -11.32 9.13
C TRP A 130 -7.14 -12.56 9.98
N MET A 131 -7.37 -12.40 11.28
CA MET A 131 -7.77 -13.53 12.16
C MET A 131 -9.11 -14.10 11.73
N ARG A 132 -10.11 -13.28 11.45
CA ARG A 132 -11.42 -13.72 10.94
C ARG A 132 -11.29 -14.49 9.61
N PHE A 133 -10.42 -14.04 8.72
CA PHE A 133 -10.13 -14.75 7.48
C PHE A 133 -9.51 -16.13 7.73
N GLN A 134 -8.54 -16.23 8.65
CA GLN A 134 -7.93 -17.50 9.02
C GLN A 134 -8.96 -18.48 9.66
N GLU A 135 -9.83 -17.98 10.52
CA GLU A 135 -10.92 -18.77 11.12
C GLU A 135 -11.87 -19.29 10.03
N PHE A 136 -12.22 -18.46 9.06
CA PHE A 136 -13.01 -18.86 7.89
C PHE A 136 -12.31 -19.97 7.09
N LEU A 137 -11.02 -19.83 6.80
CA LEU A 137 -10.26 -20.86 6.08
C LEU A 137 -10.28 -22.21 6.81
N ALA A 138 -10.18 -22.17 8.13
CA ALA A 138 -10.24 -23.39 8.97
C ALA A 138 -11.63 -24.00 8.96
N ALA A 139 -12.70 -23.22 9.12
CA ALA A 139 -14.09 -23.67 9.11
C ALA A 139 -14.47 -24.35 7.78
N GLU A 140 -14.06 -23.73 6.65
CA GLU A 140 -14.34 -24.24 5.30
C GLU A 140 -13.30 -25.31 4.84
N LYS A 141 -12.34 -25.66 5.69
CA LYS A 141 -11.29 -26.66 5.41
C LYS A 141 -10.49 -26.36 4.14
N LEU A 142 -10.21 -25.07 3.88
CA LEU A 142 -9.51 -24.60 2.69
C LEU A 142 -7.99 -24.75 2.79
N GLY A 143 -7.49 -25.06 3.97
CA GLY A 143 -6.06 -25.12 4.29
C GLY A 143 -5.55 -23.80 4.88
N PRO A 144 -4.36 -23.80 5.48
CA PRO A 144 -3.78 -22.59 6.07
C PRO A 144 -3.25 -21.65 5.00
N ALA A 145 -3.41 -20.34 5.20
CA ALA A 145 -2.71 -19.33 4.42
C ALA A 145 -1.23 -19.29 4.84
N THR A 146 -0.38 -20.01 4.12
CA THR A 146 1.06 -20.03 4.37
C THR A 146 1.68 -18.74 3.83
N VAL A 147 1.90 -17.75 4.71
CA VAL A 147 2.38 -16.42 4.34
C VAL A 147 3.79 -16.49 3.75
N ALA A 148 3.93 -16.01 2.53
CA ALA A 148 5.17 -15.91 1.80
C ALA A 148 5.79 -14.50 1.91
N GLN A 149 4.93 -13.46 1.88
CA GLN A 149 5.35 -12.07 1.84
C GLN A 149 4.31 -11.17 2.51
N CYS A 150 4.77 -10.05 3.06
CA CYS A 150 3.93 -8.98 3.58
C CYS A 150 4.17 -7.68 2.81
N GLU A 151 3.18 -6.79 2.85
CA GLU A 151 3.24 -5.46 2.26
C GLU A 151 2.68 -4.40 3.21
N VAL A 152 3.37 -3.26 3.28
CA VAL A 152 2.85 -2.01 3.85
C VAL A 152 3.06 -0.93 2.80
N THR A 153 1.98 -0.23 2.44
CA THR A 153 2.05 0.87 1.47
C THR A 153 1.36 2.12 2.02
N TYR A 154 2.00 3.26 1.82
CA TYR A 154 1.45 4.59 2.04
C TYR A 154 1.42 5.34 0.72
N VAL A 155 0.24 5.81 0.33
CA VAL A 155 0.05 6.70 -0.81
C VAL A 155 -0.26 8.09 -0.29
N ASN A 156 0.51 9.07 -0.75
CA ASN A 156 0.34 10.47 -0.42
C ASN A 156 -0.02 11.23 -1.69
N HIS A 157 -0.94 12.18 -1.60
CA HIS A 157 -1.27 13.07 -2.71
C HIS A 157 -0.81 14.47 -2.37
N PHE A 158 0.08 15.01 -3.20
CA PHE A 158 0.45 16.44 -3.18
C PHE A 158 -0.43 17.15 -4.20
N GLU A 159 -1.28 18.06 -3.74
CA GLU A 159 -2.29 18.71 -4.58
C GLU A 159 -1.73 19.96 -5.22
N ARG A 160 -2.02 20.17 -6.50
CA ARG A 160 -1.71 21.41 -7.19
C ARG A 160 -2.46 22.58 -6.53
N GLY A 161 -1.76 23.70 -6.36
CA GLY A 161 -2.28 24.89 -5.66
C GLY A 161 -2.11 24.85 -4.14
N ARG A 162 -1.65 23.72 -3.57
CA ARG A 162 -1.36 23.58 -2.14
C ARG A 162 0.10 23.28 -1.88
N GLU A 163 0.62 22.15 -2.35
CA GLU A 163 2.00 21.73 -2.19
C GLU A 163 2.90 22.25 -3.33
N TRP A 164 2.34 22.42 -4.52
CA TRP A 164 3.05 22.84 -5.73
C TRP A 164 2.13 23.62 -6.67
N ALA A 165 2.70 24.45 -7.56
CA ALA A 165 1.96 25.19 -8.58
C ALA A 165 2.33 24.72 -10.01
N SER A 166 3.62 24.41 -10.25
CA SER A 166 4.12 23.79 -11.46
C SER A 166 5.02 22.60 -11.12
N LEU A 167 5.25 21.68 -12.04
CA LEU A 167 6.13 20.52 -11.81
C LEU A 167 7.58 20.94 -11.53
N SER A 168 7.99 22.14 -11.91
CA SER A 168 9.29 22.73 -11.54
C SER A 168 9.38 23.00 -10.02
N ASP A 169 8.26 23.17 -9.33
CA ASP A 169 8.22 23.40 -7.88
C ASP A 169 8.49 22.15 -7.05
N LEU A 170 8.59 20.97 -7.68
CA LEU A 170 8.82 19.71 -6.95
C LEU A 170 10.09 19.71 -6.10
N SER A 171 11.08 20.56 -6.42
CA SER A 171 12.25 20.80 -5.57
C SER A 171 11.90 21.42 -4.21
N LYS A 172 10.74 22.08 -4.09
CA LYS A 172 10.20 22.60 -2.83
C LYS A 172 9.45 21.53 -2.03
N VAL A 173 9.07 20.40 -2.68
CA VAL A 173 8.26 19.34 -2.10
C VAL A 173 9.10 18.12 -1.71
N VAL A 174 9.97 17.66 -2.61
CA VAL A 174 10.82 16.48 -2.40
C VAL A 174 12.30 16.82 -2.52
N THR A 175 13.14 16.17 -1.72
CA THR A 175 14.56 16.48 -1.57
C THR A 175 15.42 15.97 -2.74
N PHE A 176 14.95 14.99 -3.49
CA PHE A 176 15.67 14.35 -4.59
C PHE A 176 15.37 14.95 -5.96
N TRP A 177 14.54 15.98 -6.04
CA TRP A 177 14.26 16.70 -7.27
C TRP A 177 15.05 18.02 -7.30
N ASN A 178 15.94 18.18 -8.26
CA ASN A 178 16.82 19.37 -8.36
C ASN A 178 16.26 20.48 -9.27
N GLY A 179 15.00 20.36 -9.68
CA GLY A 179 14.38 21.29 -10.61
C GLY A 179 14.72 21.01 -12.07
N THR A 180 14.26 21.89 -12.95
CA THR A 180 14.55 21.84 -14.38
C THR A 180 15.79 22.70 -14.71
N SER A 181 16.50 22.31 -15.77
CA SER A 181 17.57 23.11 -16.33
C SER A 181 17.02 24.43 -16.88
N ALA A 182 17.82 25.50 -16.84
CA ALA A 182 17.47 26.79 -17.47
C ALA A 182 17.24 26.70 -19.00
N THR A 183 17.64 25.58 -19.62
CA THR A 183 17.51 25.33 -21.06
C THR A 183 16.26 24.51 -21.44
N HIS A 184 15.53 23.98 -20.47
CA HIS A 184 14.32 23.20 -20.71
C HIS A 184 13.07 23.93 -20.18
N PRO A 185 11.95 23.89 -20.89
CA PRO A 185 10.65 24.34 -20.34
C PRO A 185 10.24 23.45 -19.17
N ASP A 186 9.17 23.85 -18.48
CA ASP A 186 8.57 23.05 -17.43
C ASP A 186 8.18 21.67 -17.97
N PRO A 187 8.44 20.59 -17.22
CA PRO A 187 8.07 19.24 -17.68
C PRO A 187 6.55 19.09 -17.75
N GLU A 188 6.05 18.38 -18.76
CA GLU A 188 4.63 18.05 -18.88
C GLU A 188 4.22 16.94 -17.91
N SER A 189 5.15 16.07 -17.54
CA SER A 189 4.92 14.98 -16.61
C SER A 189 6.20 14.59 -15.87
N VAL A 190 6.04 13.99 -14.71
CA VAL A 190 7.16 13.48 -13.91
C VAL A 190 6.83 12.10 -13.41
N GLU A 191 7.74 11.16 -13.61
CA GLU A 191 7.72 9.85 -12.98
C GLU A 191 9.13 9.49 -12.48
N THR A 192 9.22 9.07 -11.23
CA THR A 192 10.48 8.60 -10.62
C THR A 192 10.20 7.36 -9.80
N VAL A 193 11.04 6.34 -9.96
CA VAL A 193 10.98 5.11 -9.17
C VAL A 193 12.36 4.82 -8.59
N MET A 194 12.41 4.65 -7.27
CA MET A 194 13.60 4.24 -6.54
C MET A 194 13.28 2.97 -5.73
N SER A 195 14.26 2.09 -5.60
CA SER A 195 14.12 0.87 -4.80
C SER A 195 15.33 0.69 -3.90
N PHE A 196 15.06 0.40 -2.62
CA PHE A 196 16.07 0.19 -1.60
C PHE A 196 15.87 -1.17 -0.96
N VAL A 197 16.95 -1.88 -0.62
CA VAL A 197 16.88 -3.21 0.00
C VAL A 197 17.53 -3.16 1.38
N ARG A 198 16.84 -3.74 2.37
CA ARG A 198 17.36 -3.93 3.72
C ARG A 198 16.98 -5.34 4.19
N GLY A 199 17.96 -6.24 4.25
CA GLY A 199 17.71 -7.66 4.56
C GLY A 199 16.72 -8.28 3.55
N SER A 200 15.63 -8.84 4.05
CA SER A 200 14.55 -9.43 3.26
C SER A 200 13.38 -8.48 2.99
N THR A 201 13.61 -7.18 3.04
CA THR A 201 12.61 -6.16 2.77
C THR A 201 13.09 -5.20 1.70
N ARG A 202 12.25 -4.92 0.72
CA ARG A 202 12.44 -3.89 -0.31
C ARG A 202 11.48 -2.75 -0.08
N LEU A 203 12.02 -1.53 -0.01
CA LEU A 203 11.23 -0.30 -0.07
C LEU A 203 11.26 0.24 -1.50
N ARG A 204 10.11 0.38 -2.12
CA ARG A 204 9.91 1.08 -3.38
C ARG A 204 9.30 2.44 -3.09
N VAL A 205 9.93 3.46 -3.63
CA VAL A 205 9.46 4.86 -3.60
C VAL A 205 9.11 5.25 -5.02
N GLN A 206 7.88 5.69 -5.23
CA GLN A 206 7.41 6.14 -6.53
C GLN A 206 6.78 7.52 -6.41
N LEU A 207 7.20 8.43 -7.27
CA LEU A 207 6.61 9.75 -7.45
C LEU A 207 6.07 9.81 -8.87
N GLN A 208 4.79 10.17 -9.03
CA GLN A 208 4.12 10.19 -10.33
C GLN A 208 3.13 11.34 -10.43
N HIS A 209 3.27 12.15 -11.48
CA HIS A 209 2.25 13.13 -11.85
C HIS A 209 1.00 12.42 -12.37
N ALA A 210 -0.17 12.77 -11.87
CA ALA A 210 -1.41 12.08 -12.17
C ALA A 210 -2.64 12.99 -12.04
N MET A 211 -3.74 12.55 -12.62
CA MET A 211 -5.06 13.14 -12.43
C MET A 211 -5.89 12.24 -11.52
N ARG A 212 -6.40 12.78 -10.41
CA ARG A 212 -7.32 12.08 -9.51
C ARG A 212 -8.72 11.96 -10.15
N ARG A 213 -9.56 11.06 -9.67
CA ARG A 213 -10.90 10.80 -10.25
C ARG A 213 -11.83 12.02 -10.25
N ASP A 214 -11.66 12.93 -9.31
CA ASP A 214 -12.39 14.20 -9.21
C ASP A 214 -11.77 15.32 -10.07
N LEU A 215 -10.88 14.95 -11.00
CA LEU A 215 -10.13 15.83 -11.90
C LEU A 215 -9.14 16.77 -11.20
N ALA A 216 -8.84 16.55 -9.93
CA ALA A 216 -7.76 17.26 -9.27
C ALA A 216 -6.39 16.77 -9.77
N GLU A 217 -5.54 17.70 -10.15
CA GLU A 217 -4.17 17.42 -10.56
C GLU A 217 -3.30 17.22 -9.31
N ILE A 218 -2.62 16.08 -9.26
CA ILE A 218 -1.83 15.66 -8.10
C ILE A 218 -0.46 15.14 -8.51
N VAL A 219 0.46 15.16 -7.58
CA VAL A 219 1.63 14.29 -7.60
C VAL A 219 1.40 13.20 -6.55
N SER A 220 1.24 11.98 -7.02
CA SER A 220 1.14 10.79 -6.15
C SER A 220 2.53 10.40 -5.69
N PHE A 221 2.74 10.32 -4.39
CA PHE A 221 3.98 9.90 -3.76
C PHE A 221 3.73 8.66 -2.89
N SER A 222 4.09 7.50 -3.41
CA SER A 222 3.87 6.22 -2.74
C SER A 222 5.18 5.62 -2.23
N LEU A 223 5.12 5.08 -1.01
CA LEU A 223 6.18 4.31 -0.38
C LEU A 223 5.61 2.93 -0.04
N SER A 224 6.15 1.90 -0.66
CA SER A 224 5.70 0.51 -0.50
C SER A 224 6.86 -0.35 -0.01
N ALA A 225 6.72 -0.92 1.18
CA ALA A 225 7.66 -1.91 1.70
C ALA A 225 7.07 -3.30 1.50
N ARG A 226 7.85 -4.20 0.88
CA ARG A 226 7.49 -5.61 0.69
C ARG A 226 8.62 -6.50 1.17
N GLY A 227 8.28 -7.63 1.75
CA GLY A 227 9.31 -8.56 2.22
C GLY A 227 8.76 -9.73 3.02
N ARG A 228 9.67 -10.57 3.46
CA ARG A 228 9.34 -11.81 4.16
C ARG A 228 9.36 -11.56 5.67
N PRO A 229 8.25 -11.87 6.39
CA PRO A 229 8.25 -11.84 7.85
C PRO A 229 9.15 -12.94 8.41
N GLY A 230 9.62 -12.78 9.63
CA GLY A 230 10.45 -13.78 10.32
C GLY A 230 9.74 -15.09 10.68
N GLY A 231 8.47 -15.24 10.26
CA GLY A 231 7.64 -16.43 10.43
C GLY A 231 6.18 -16.17 10.06
N GLY A 232 5.39 -17.23 9.92
CA GLY A 232 3.98 -17.16 9.47
C GLY A 232 2.96 -16.89 10.60
N GLN A 233 3.38 -16.80 11.86
CA GLN A 233 2.46 -16.49 12.95
C GLN A 233 2.03 -15.02 12.93
N PRO A 234 0.80 -14.68 13.37
CA PRO A 234 0.30 -13.31 13.37
C PRO A 234 1.26 -12.29 14.00
N LYS A 235 1.89 -12.64 15.11
CA LYS A 235 2.87 -11.77 15.77
C LYS A 235 4.07 -11.40 14.89
N HIS A 236 4.57 -12.32 14.07
CA HIS A 236 5.70 -12.07 13.18
C HIS A 236 5.30 -11.18 12.00
N ILE A 237 4.08 -11.39 11.48
CA ILE A 237 3.50 -10.56 10.42
C ILE A 237 3.35 -9.12 10.91
N LEU A 238 2.74 -8.94 12.07
CA LEU A 238 2.50 -7.61 12.65
C LEU A 238 3.80 -6.90 13.06
N GLN A 239 4.76 -7.63 13.61
CA GLN A 239 6.09 -7.08 13.90
C GLN A 239 6.78 -6.60 12.63
N TRP A 240 6.76 -7.41 11.55
CA TRP A 240 7.31 -7.01 10.27
C TRP A 240 6.62 -5.76 9.71
N MET A 241 5.29 -5.67 9.82
CA MET A 241 4.53 -4.48 9.39
C MET A 241 4.92 -3.24 10.18
N ASP A 242 5.15 -3.36 11.49
CA ASP A 242 5.62 -2.26 12.34
C ASP A 242 7.01 -1.77 11.92
N GLU A 243 7.95 -2.69 11.60
CA GLU A 243 9.29 -2.38 11.11
C GLU A 243 9.25 -1.75 9.71
N ALA A 244 8.43 -2.30 8.81
CA ALA A 244 8.22 -1.77 7.46
C ALA A 244 7.64 -0.35 7.50
N ARG A 245 6.60 -0.12 8.31
CA ARG A 245 6.05 1.22 8.53
C ARG A 245 7.10 2.18 9.08
N SER A 246 7.91 1.74 10.03
CA SER A 246 8.99 2.58 10.58
C SER A 246 9.94 3.04 9.49
N TRP A 247 10.33 2.16 8.58
CA TRP A 247 11.17 2.52 7.45
C TRP A 247 10.47 3.50 6.50
N ILE A 248 9.21 3.22 6.13
CA ILE A 248 8.40 4.10 5.26
C ILE A 248 8.31 5.52 5.83
N VAL A 249 7.97 5.67 7.12
CA VAL A 249 7.74 6.98 7.73
C VAL A 249 9.04 7.79 7.85
N ASN A 250 10.15 7.14 8.18
CA ASN A 250 11.47 7.80 8.18
C ASN A 250 11.85 8.22 6.76
N SER A 251 11.71 7.33 5.77
CA SER A 251 12.00 7.67 4.37
C SER A 251 11.10 8.78 3.84
N PHE A 252 9.82 8.80 4.20
CA PHE A 252 8.93 9.92 3.84
C PHE A 252 9.47 11.24 4.37
N ALA A 253 9.87 11.29 5.65
CA ALA A 253 10.41 12.51 6.24
C ALA A 253 11.77 12.92 5.64
N GLU A 254 12.64 11.95 5.29
CA GLU A 254 13.93 12.25 4.65
C GLU A 254 13.79 12.72 3.21
N LEU A 255 12.82 12.18 2.48
CA LEU A 255 12.59 12.45 1.06
C LEU A 255 11.67 13.65 0.81
N THR A 256 11.11 14.27 1.86
CA THR A 256 10.31 15.50 1.75
C THR A 256 10.99 16.68 2.43
N THR A 257 10.69 17.89 1.95
CA THR A 257 11.41 19.08 2.38
C THR A 257 10.93 19.64 3.73
N PRO A 258 11.77 20.41 4.44
CA PRO A 258 11.36 21.11 5.67
C PRO A 258 10.14 22.05 5.47
N ALA A 259 9.99 22.66 4.29
CA ALA A 259 8.83 23.49 3.97
C ALA A 259 7.52 22.67 4.01
N MET A 260 7.55 21.47 3.45
CA MET A 260 6.40 20.54 3.52
C MET A 260 6.15 20.06 4.94
N HIS A 261 7.20 19.81 5.72
CA HIS A 261 7.04 19.46 7.13
C HIS A 261 6.32 20.54 7.93
N GLN A 262 6.59 21.82 7.66
CA GLN A 262 5.85 22.93 8.27
C GLN A 262 4.40 22.96 7.81
N LEU A 263 4.15 22.81 6.48
CA LEU A 263 2.80 22.76 5.91
C LEU A 263 1.96 21.65 6.50
N TRP A 264 2.53 20.46 6.68
CA TRP A 264 1.85 19.29 7.24
C TRP A 264 1.91 19.22 8.77
N LYS A 265 2.46 20.25 9.42
CA LYS A 265 2.57 20.41 10.88
C LYS A 265 3.27 19.20 11.52
N ARG A 266 4.54 19.02 11.19
CA ARG A 266 5.36 17.97 11.81
C ARG A 266 5.42 18.16 13.32
N ARG A 267 5.20 17.08 14.08
CA ARG A 267 5.20 17.06 15.56
C ARG A 267 6.49 16.48 16.15
N SER A 268 7.14 15.55 15.43
CA SER A 268 8.38 14.87 15.83
C SER A 268 9.26 14.52 14.63
#